data_be11cd06abf8a951d6baa6822c52f4e3
#
_entry.id   be11cd06abf8a951d6baa6822c52f4e3
#
_cell.length_a   1.000
_cell.length_b   1.000
_cell.length_c   1.000
_cell.angle_alpha   90.00
_cell.angle_beta   90.00
_cell.angle_gamma   90.00
#
_symmetry.space_group_name_H-M   'P 1'
#
loop_
_entity.id
_entity.type
_entity.pdbx_description
1 polymer ?
#
loop_
_entity_poly.entity_id
_entity_poly.type
_entity_poly.pdbx_seq_one_letter_code
_entity_poly.pdbx_strand_id
1 'polypeptide(L)'
;MNASKVAYLVNQYPKVSHTFIRREILALEAQGLKVMRLSVRGWDNEVADPVDESERQKTRYLLQDGLPGLLKSAASVFLNDPMRFLSTLKTAIGMGIRADRFWPFHVVYLLEACKALRWLQQEKIDHVHAHFGANSTEVAMLARLLGGPSYSFTVHGPEEFDKPEFIRLGLKVEHSAFVVAITSYCRSQIYRWISHTDWHKVKVVHCGIDSAFHDQLPDEFPKRPRLVCVGRLCEQKGQLILLEAAALLRKKSIDFELVLAGD
;
A
#
# COMPACT_ATOMS: atom_id res chain seq x y z
N MET A 1 11.46 -15.48 -24.07
CA MET A 1 11.59 -15.33 -22.60
C MET A 1 10.18 -15.15 -22.06
N ASN A 2 9.73 -15.97 -21.10
CA ASN A 2 8.43 -15.73 -20.46
C ASN A 2 8.52 -14.41 -19.69
N ALA A 3 7.56 -13.52 -19.90
CA ALA A 3 7.48 -12.26 -19.14
C ALA A 3 7.38 -12.58 -17.64
N SER A 4 8.21 -11.96 -16.81
CA SER A 4 8.13 -12.11 -15.35
C SER A 4 6.76 -11.69 -14.87
N LYS A 5 6.17 -12.48 -13.97
CA LYS A 5 4.83 -12.25 -13.42
C LYS A 5 4.95 -11.76 -11.99
N VAL A 6 4.43 -10.59 -11.73
CA VAL A 6 4.40 -10.00 -10.38
C VAL A 6 2.96 -9.79 -9.90
N ALA A 7 2.73 -9.87 -8.61
CA ALA A 7 1.46 -9.49 -8.02
C ALA A 7 1.62 -8.21 -7.19
N TYR A 8 0.67 -7.28 -7.32
CA TYR A 8 0.54 -6.11 -6.46
C TYR A 8 -0.55 -6.39 -5.43
N LEU A 9 -0.21 -6.22 -4.16
CA LEU A 9 -1.13 -6.46 -3.05
C LEU A 9 -1.37 -5.17 -2.27
N VAL A 10 -2.61 -4.72 -2.23
CA VAL A 10 -3.03 -3.47 -1.58
C VAL A 10 -4.20 -3.75 -0.64
N ASN A 11 -4.33 -3.00 0.45
CA ASN A 11 -5.48 -3.17 1.35
C ASN A 11 -6.81 -2.82 0.68
N GLN A 12 -6.82 -1.75 -0.13
CA GLN A 12 -7.98 -1.29 -0.87
C GLN A 12 -7.54 -0.71 -2.21
N TYR A 13 -8.02 -1.30 -3.31
CA TYR A 13 -7.66 -0.89 -4.67
C TYR A 13 -8.81 -1.25 -5.65
N PRO A 14 -9.11 -0.38 -6.63
CA PRO A 14 -8.59 0.98 -6.76
C PRO A 14 -9.13 1.94 -5.68
N LYS A 15 -8.49 3.09 -5.56
CA LYS A 15 -8.92 4.16 -4.65
C LYS A 15 -8.42 5.50 -5.19
N VAL A 16 -9.23 6.55 -5.10
CA VAL A 16 -8.91 7.91 -5.59
C VAL A 16 -7.54 8.39 -5.08
N SER A 17 -7.22 8.17 -3.81
CA SER A 17 -5.92 8.55 -3.22
C SER A 17 -4.75 7.63 -3.59
N HIS A 18 -4.98 6.57 -4.37
CA HIS A 18 -3.98 5.56 -4.76
C HIS A 18 -3.63 5.60 -6.26
N THR A 19 -3.84 6.73 -6.93
CA THR A 19 -3.52 6.89 -8.35
C THR A 19 -2.06 6.62 -8.69
N PHE A 20 -1.14 6.85 -7.75
CA PHE A 20 0.28 6.53 -7.90
C PHE A 20 0.52 5.01 -8.03
N ILE A 21 -0.23 4.16 -7.32
CA ILE A 21 -0.15 2.69 -7.45
C ILE A 21 -0.63 2.28 -8.85
N ARG A 22 -1.74 2.85 -9.31
CA ARG A 22 -2.25 2.60 -10.66
C ARG A 22 -1.22 2.96 -11.73
N ARG A 23 -0.59 4.14 -11.63
CA ARG A 23 0.45 4.57 -12.56
C ARG A 23 1.65 3.62 -12.56
N GLU A 24 2.09 3.19 -11.40
CA GLU A 24 3.20 2.25 -11.26
C GLU A 24 2.86 0.91 -11.94
N ILE A 25 1.67 0.35 -11.71
CA ILE A 25 1.21 -0.88 -12.34
C ILE A 25 1.18 -0.73 -13.87
N LEU A 26 0.56 0.33 -14.37
CA LEU A 26 0.46 0.58 -15.82
C LEU A 26 1.84 0.79 -16.47
N ALA A 27 2.76 1.47 -15.78
CA ALA A 27 4.12 1.65 -16.26
C ALA A 27 4.90 0.34 -16.34
N LEU A 28 4.72 -0.57 -15.38
CA LEU A 28 5.32 -1.91 -15.43
C LEU A 28 4.75 -2.76 -16.57
N GLU A 29 3.43 -2.69 -16.79
CA GLU A 29 2.78 -3.38 -17.91
C GLU A 29 3.26 -2.84 -19.26
N ALA A 30 3.45 -1.53 -19.38
CA ALA A 30 4.02 -0.92 -20.58
C ALA A 30 5.48 -1.38 -20.85
N GLN A 31 6.20 -1.82 -19.82
CA GLN A 31 7.53 -2.44 -19.93
C GLN A 31 7.48 -3.96 -20.18
N GLY A 32 6.29 -4.54 -20.35
CA GLY A 32 6.11 -5.96 -20.69
C GLY A 32 6.00 -6.90 -19.49
N LEU A 33 5.92 -6.40 -18.24
CA LEU A 33 5.61 -7.23 -17.08
C LEU A 33 4.12 -7.59 -17.07
N LYS A 34 3.79 -8.78 -16.56
CA LYS A 34 2.40 -9.15 -16.26
C LYS A 34 2.12 -8.88 -14.80
N VAL A 35 1.22 -7.93 -14.52
CA VAL A 35 0.89 -7.53 -13.16
C VAL A 35 -0.49 -8.05 -12.75
N MET A 36 -0.53 -8.94 -11.75
CA MET A 36 -1.75 -9.39 -11.11
C MET A 36 -2.14 -8.41 -10.00
N ARG A 37 -3.37 -7.86 -10.03
CA ARG A 37 -3.87 -6.99 -8.98
C ARG A 37 -4.58 -7.80 -7.92
N LEU A 38 -4.13 -7.67 -6.67
CA LEU A 38 -4.74 -8.25 -5.48
C LEU A 38 -5.12 -7.13 -4.51
N SER A 39 -6.34 -7.16 -4.03
CA SER A 39 -6.80 -6.26 -2.98
C SER A 39 -7.47 -7.05 -1.87
N VAL A 40 -7.31 -6.57 -0.63
CA VAL A 40 -8.01 -7.19 0.49
C VAL A 40 -9.52 -6.92 0.36
N ARG A 41 -9.90 -5.66 0.07
CA ARG A 41 -11.28 -5.18 -0.02
C ARG A 41 -11.43 -4.08 -1.08
N GLY A 42 -12.67 -3.61 -1.33
CA GLY A 42 -12.94 -2.48 -2.24
C GLY A 42 -13.70 -2.85 -3.50
N TRP A 43 -14.27 -4.07 -3.57
CA TRP A 43 -15.08 -4.52 -4.72
C TRP A 43 -16.42 -3.78 -4.85
N ASP A 44 -16.91 -3.21 -3.75
CA ASP A 44 -18.19 -2.52 -3.59
C ASP A 44 -18.07 -0.99 -3.51
N ASN A 45 -16.85 -0.45 -3.69
CA ASN A 45 -16.64 0.98 -3.67
C ASN A 45 -17.22 1.66 -4.91
N GLU A 46 -17.79 2.84 -4.73
CA GLU A 46 -18.08 3.74 -5.84
C GLU A 46 -16.77 4.23 -6.46
N VAL A 47 -16.72 4.20 -7.78
CA VAL A 47 -15.55 4.61 -8.56
C VAL A 47 -16.00 5.65 -9.56
N ALA A 48 -15.53 6.88 -9.42
CA ALA A 48 -15.91 8.00 -10.30
C ALA A 48 -15.07 8.04 -11.60
N ASP A 49 -13.83 7.54 -11.55
CA ASP A 49 -12.91 7.56 -12.69
C ASP A 49 -13.09 6.27 -13.52
N PRO A 50 -13.39 6.37 -14.83
CA PRO A 50 -13.50 5.20 -15.71
C PRO A 50 -12.25 4.32 -15.75
N VAL A 51 -11.07 4.89 -15.55
CA VAL A 51 -9.81 4.13 -15.49
C VAL A 51 -9.75 3.30 -14.21
N ASP A 52 -10.20 3.83 -13.08
CA ASP A 52 -10.29 3.08 -11.83
C ASP A 52 -11.35 1.98 -11.91
N GLU A 53 -12.45 2.19 -12.64
CA GLU A 53 -13.43 1.15 -12.91
C GLU A 53 -12.82 0.00 -13.72
N SER A 54 -12.01 0.29 -14.75
CA SER A 54 -11.27 -0.73 -15.48
C SER A 54 -10.29 -1.51 -14.58
N GLU A 55 -9.63 -0.84 -13.66
CA GLU A 55 -8.73 -1.49 -12.69
C GLU A 55 -9.51 -2.35 -11.69
N ARG A 56 -10.70 -1.92 -11.25
CA ARG A 56 -11.59 -2.70 -10.39
C ARG A 56 -11.95 -4.05 -11.01
N GLN A 57 -12.28 -4.05 -12.29
CA GLN A 57 -12.63 -5.28 -13.02
C GLN A 57 -11.44 -6.25 -13.18
N LYS A 58 -10.20 -5.76 -13.19
CA LYS A 58 -8.97 -6.55 -13.26
C LYS A 58 -8.47 -7.02 -11.90
N THR A 59 -9.04 -6.51 -10.81
CA THR A 59 -8.58 -6.76 -9.44
C THR A 59 -9.29 -7.95 -8.83
N ARG A 60 -8.54 -8.84 -8.18
CA ARG A 60 -9.09 -9.95 -7.38
C ARG A 60 -9.12 -9.55 -5.90
N TYR A 61 -10.25 -9.80 -5.26
CA TYR A 61 -10.50 -9.37 -3.88
C TYR A 61 -10.51 -10.54 -2.91
N LEU A 62 -9.64 -10.47 -1.89
CA LEU A 62 -9.46 -11.56 -0.93
C LEU A 62 -10.71 -11.81 -0.09
N LEU A 63 -11.41 -10.74 0.32
CA LEU A 63 -12.58 -10.83 1.21
C LEU A 63 -13.92 -10.95 0.47
N GLN A 64 -13.96 -10.92 -0.86
CA GLN A 64 -15.20 -10.88 -1.64
C GLN A 64 -16.11 -12.10 -1.40
N ASP A 65 -15.52 -13.30 -1.23
CA ASP A 65 -16.28 -14.54 -0.97
C ASP A 65 -16.57 -14.75 0.53
N GLY A 66 -16.26 -13.77 1.37
CA GLY A 66 -16.46 -13.81 2.80
C GLY A 66 -15.63 -14.89 3.51
N LEU A 67 -16.03 -15.19 4.74
CA LEU A 67 -15.34 -16.17 5.60
C LEU A 67 -15.31 -17.60 5.02
N PRO A 68 -16.36 -18.12 4.36
CA PRO A 68 -16.32 -19.47 3.80
C PRO A 68 -15.20 -19.66 2.76
N GLY A 69 -14.98 -18.66 1.89
CA GLY A 69 -13.91 -18.68 0.89
C GLY A 69 -12.51 -18.69 1.51
N LEU A 70 -12.33 -17.94 2.60
CA LEU A 70 -11.08 -17.92 3.36
C LEU A 70 -10.82 -19.25 4.05
N LEU A 71 -11.79 -19.81 4.76
CA LEU A 71 -11.67 -21.09 5.48
C LEU A 71 -11.39 -22.25 4.53
N LYS A 72 -12.04 -22.31 3.36
CA LYS A 72 -11.74 -23.28 2.32
C LYS A 72 -10.29 -23.22 1.86
N SER A 73 -9.77 -22.01 1.70
CA SER A 73 -8.37 -21.80 1.31
C SER A 73 -7.39 -22.21 2.41
N ALA A 74 -7.70 -21.85 3.66
CA ALA A 74 -6.89 -22.22 4.82
C ALA A 74 -6.86 -23.74 5.02
N ALA A 75 -8.00 -24.42 4.92
CA ALA A 75 -8.06 -25.89 5.00
C ALA A 75 -7.19 -26.54 3.93
N SER A 76 -7.25 -26.05 2.69
CA SER A 76 -6.41 -26.57 1.60
C SER A 76 -4.91 -26.38 1.87
N VAL A 77 -4.50 -25.20 2.39
CA VAL A 77 -3.09 -24.92 2.72
C VAL A 77 -2.64 -25.76 3.92
N PHE A 78 -3.47 -25.88 4.95
CA PHE A 78 -3.20 -26.73 6.11
C PHE A 78 -3.00 -28.18 5.73
N LEU A 79 -3.88 -28.75 4.92
CA LEU A 79 -3.78 -30.16 4.49
C LEU A 79 -2.53 -30.41 3.63
N ASN A 80 -2.06 -29.42 2.89
CA ASN A 80 -0.87 -29.54 2.05
C ASN A 80 0.43 -29.50 2.87
N ASP A 81 0.54 -28.63 3.88
CA ASP A 81 1.73 -28.52 4.77
C ASP A 81 1.31 -28.06 6.17
N PRO A 82 0.83 -28.97 7.05
CA PRO A 82 0.37 -28.65 8.39
C PRO A 82 1.44 -27.98 9.27
N MET A 83 2.67 -28.43 9.18
CA MET A 83 3.77 -27.93 10.01
C MET A 83 4.09 -26.46 9.69
N ARG A 84 4.17 -26.15 8.41
CA ARG A 84 4.39 -24.77 7.94
C ARG A 84 3.21 -23.86 8.28
N PHE A 85 1.99 -24.35 8.13
CA PHE A 85 0.78 -23.62 8.53
C PHE A 85 0.80 -23.28 10.02
N LEU A 86 1.06 -24.25 10.91
CA LEU A 86 1.10 -24.05 12.36
C LEU A 86 2.23 -23.12 12.78
N SER A 87 3.41 -23.22 12.15
CA SER A 87 4.52 -22.30 12.37
C SER A 87 4.15 -20.86 11.98
N THR A 88 3.48 -20.68 10.84
CA THR A 88 3.03 -19.38 10.37
C THR A 88 1.91 -18.82 11.24
N LEU A 89 0.99 -19.67 11.72
CA LEU A 89 -0.05 -19.30 12.69
C LEU A 89 0.56 -18.79 13.99
N LYS A 90 1.59 -19.47 14.51
CA LYS A 90 2.33 -19.02 15.70
C LYS A 90 2.93 -17.64 15.47
N THR A 91 3.51 -17.39 14.30
CA THR A 91 4.05 -16.08 13.94
C THR A 91 2.95 -15.02 13.89
N ALA A 92 1.81 -15.30 13.23
CA ALA A 92 0.69 -14.37 13.15
C ALA A 92 0.13 -14.01 14.54
N ILE A 93 -0.09 -14.99 15.41
CA ILE A 93 -0.53 -14.76 16.79
C ILE A 93 0.52 -13.93 17.56
N GLY A 94 1.79 -14.29 17.44
CA GLY A 94 2.90 -13.58 18.09
C GLY A 94 3.01 -12.13 17.67
N MET A 95 2.71 -11.81 16.41
CA MET A 95 2.63 -10.43 15.94
C MET A 95 1.49 -9.67 16.62
N GLY A 96 0.33 -10.30 16.78
CA GLY A 96 -0.86 -9.69 17.34
C GLY A 96 -0.82 -9.41 18.84
N ILE A 97 0.08 -10.04 19.61
CA ILE A 97 0.17 -9.85 21.08
C ILE A 97 0.56 -8.41 21.45
N ARG A 98 1.36 -7.75 20.62
CA ARG A 98 1.85 -6.37 20.84
C ARG A 98 1.50 -5.44 19.66
N ALA A 99 0.51 -5.80 18.86
CA ALA A 99 0.10 -5.02 17.71
C ALA A 99 -0.94 -3.96 18.07
N ASP A 100 -1.07 -2.96 17.20
CA ASP A 100 -2.16 -1.98 17.24
C ASP A 100 -3.53 -2.67 17.06
N ARG A 101 -3.56 -3.75 16.29
CA ARG A 101 -4.72 -4.61 16.13
C ARG A 101 -4.55 -5.89 16.93
N PHE A 102 -5.59 -6.24 17.70
CA PHE A 102 -5.61 -7.42 18.55
C PHE A 102 -5.43 -8.72 17.74
N TRP A 103 -4.86 -9.76 18.36
CA TRP A 103 -4.43 -10.99 17.70
C TRP A 103 -5.45 -11.69 16.74
N PRO A 104 -6.78 -11.63 16.92
CA PRO A 104 -7.70 -12.25 15.98
C PRO A 104 -7.63 -11.65 14.57
N PHE A 105 -7.30 -10.35 14.45
CA PHE A 105 -7.09 -9.74 13.13
C PHE A 105 -5.90 -10.37 12.38
N HIS A 106 -4.85 -10.74 13.10
CA HIS A 106 -3.69 -11.39 12.51
C HIS A 106 -3.98 -12.82 12.05
N VAL A 107 -4.93 -13.50 12.72
CA VAL A 107 -5.48 -14.77 12.22
C VAL A 107 -6.27 -14.57 10.93
N VAL A 108 -7.07 -13.50 10.83
CA VAL A 108 -7.75 -13.15 9.58
C VAL A 108 -6.72 -12.88 8.46
N TYR A 109 -5.64 -12.16 8.74
CA TYR A 109 -4.57 -11.94 7.77
C TYR A 109 -3.90 -13.24 7.33
N LEU A 110 -3.78 -14.23 8.22
CA LEU A 110 -3.32 -15.57 7.82
C LEU A 110 -4.31 -16.25 6.88
N LEU A 111 -5.62 -16.16 7.12
CA LEU A 111 -6.63 -16.70 6.22
C LEU A 111 -6.60 -16.01 4.85
N GLU A 112 -6.43 -14.70 4.83
CA GLU A 112 -6.23 -13.90 3.60
C GLU A 112 -4.95 -14.36 2.87
N ALA A 113 -3.86 -14.59 3.60
CA ALA A 113 -2.60 -15.07 3.05
C ALA A 113 -2.75 -16.48 2.43
N CYS A 114 -3.53 -17.38 3.04
CA CYS A 114 -3.85 -18.68 2.45
C CYS A 114 -4.57 -18.56 1.11
N LYS A 115 -5.54 -17.63 1.02
CA LYS A 115 -6.28 -17.38 -0.23
C LYS A 115 -5.36 -16.75 -1.29
N ALA A 116 -4.57 -15.75 -0.89
CA ALA A 116 -3.58 -15.13 -1.76
C ALA A 116 -2.58 -16.16 -2.29
N LEU A 117 -2.00 -17.00 -1.42
CA LEU A 117 -1.04 -18.04 -1.79
C LEU A 117 -1.58 -18.95 -2.90
N ARG A 118 -2.83 -19.42 -2.77
CA ARG A 118 -3.45 -20.27 -3.80
C ARG A 118 -3.52 -19.60 -5.16
N TRP A 119 -3.91 -18.32 -5.20
CA TRP A 119 -3.96 -17.57 -6.43
C TRP A 119 -2.58 -17.30 -7.02
N LEU A 120 -1.61 -16.96 -6.16
CA LEU A 120 -0.21 -16.75 -6.58
C LEU A 120 0.39 -18.03 -7.21
N GLN A 121 0.10 -19.19 -6.63
CA GLN A 121 0.55 -20.49 -7.17
C GLN A 121 -0.15 -20.83 -8.48
N GLN A 122 -1.47 -20.64 -8.59
CA GLN A 122 -2.25 -20.89 -9.81
C GLN A 122 -1.74 -20.07 -11.00
N GLU A 123 -1.42 -18.78 -10.76
CA GLU A 123 -0.93 -17.88 -11.79
C GLU A 123 0.59 -17.95 -12.01
N LYS A 124 1.30 -18.74 -11.18
CA LYS A 124 2.76 -18.86 -11.19
C LYS A 124 3.43 -17.48 -11.05
N ILE A 125 3.07 -16.77 -10.00
CA ILE A 125 3.63 -15.46 -9.68
C ILE A 125 5.02 -15.63 -9.09
N ASP A 126 5.99 -14.86 -9.59
CA ASP A 126 7.39 -14.93 -9.18
C ASP A 126 7.70 -14.06 -7.96
N HIS A 127 6.95 -12.93 -7.82
CA HIS A 127 7.16 -11.96 -6.75
C HIS A 127 5.88 -11.21 -6.39
N VAL A 128 5.72 -10.87 -5.10
CA VAL A 128 4.61 -10.03 -4.61
C VAL A 128 5.15 -8.69 -4.16
N HIS A 129 4.59 -7.60 -4.67
CA HIS A 129 4.86 -6.26 -4.16
C HIS A 129 3.64 -5.73 -3.41
N ALA A 130 3.81 -5.37 -2.14
CA ALA A 130 2.74 -4.80 -1.34
C ALA A 130 2.92 -3.29 -1.19
N HIS A 131 1.82 -2.54 -1.17
CA HIS A 131 1.85 -1.13 -0.79
C HIS A 131 1.40 -0.95 0.64
N PHE A 132 2.12 -0.07 1.37
CA PHE A 132 2.02 0.20 2.80
C PHE A 132 2.53 -0.95 3.68
N GLY A 133 3.39 -0.64 4.65
CA GLY A 133 3.96 -1.59 5.63
C GLY A 133 2.95 -2.12 6.66
N ALA A 134 1.63 -1.93 6.41
CA ALA A 134 0.54 -2.32 7.29
C ALA A 134 0.06 -3.77 7.04
N ASN A 135 -1.27 -3.97 6.94
CA ASN A 135 -1.89 -5.30 6.79
C ASN A 135 -1.60 -5.98 5.45
N SER A 136 -1.58 -5.24 4.33
CA SER A 136 -1.25 -5.82 3.01
C SER A 136 0.13 -6.47 3.00
N THR A 137 1.13 -5.80 3.58
CA THR A 137 2.48 -6.35 3.72
C THR A 137 2.51 -7.55 4.67
N GLU A 138 1.68 -7.56 5.71
CA GLU A 138 1.58 -8.72 6.59
C GLU A 138 1.01 -9.94 5.85
N VAL A 139 -0.04 -9.75 5.07
CA VAL A 139 -0.60 -10.82 4.22
C VAL A 139 0.45 -11.35 3.23
N ALA A 140 1.25 -10.47 2.61
CA ALA A 140 2.34 -10.88 1.73
C ALA A 140 3.43 -11.68 2.47
N MET A 141 3.83 -11.22 3.66
CA MET A 141 4.79 -11.92 4.52
C MET A 141 4.27 -13.29 4.94
N LEU A 142 3.04 -13.38 5.41
CA LEU A 142 2.44 -14.66 5.83
C LEU A 142 2.30 -15.62 4.64
N ALA A 143 1.93 -15.13 3.45
CA ALA A 143 1.91 -15.94 2.23
C ALA A 143 3.31 -16.48 1.88
N ARG A 144 4.36 -15.66 2.06
CA ARG A 144 5.76 -16.12 1.91
C ARG A 144 6.13 -17.21 2.92
N LEU A 145 5.79 -17.01 4.19
CA LEU A 145 6.04 -18.00 5.25
C LEU A 145 5.31 -19.33 4.99
N LEU A 146 4.12 -19.29 4.39
CA LEU A 146 3.38 -20.46 3.93
C LEU A 146 3.97 -21.13 2.68
N GLY A 147 5.11 -20.65 2.15
CA GLY A 147 5.79 -21.25 0.99
C GLY A 147 5.48 -20.54 -0.34
N GLY A 148 4.95 -19.35 -0.29
CA GLY A 148 4.72 -18.51 -1.46
C GLY A 148 5.98 -17.82 -2.01
N PRO A 149 5.83 -17.03 -3.08
CA PRO A 149 6.93 -16.29 -3.70
C PRO A 149 7.56 -15.29 -2.75
N SER A 150 8.73 -14.76 -3.12
CA SER A 150 9.37 -13.66 -2.41
C SER A 150 8.48 -12.41 -2.45
N TYR A 151 8.66 -11.52 -1.47
CA TYR A 151 7.90 -10.27 -1.46
C TYR A 151 8.77 -9.06 -1.15
N SER A 152 8.27 -7.91 -1.56
CA SER A 152 8.77 -6.58 -1.23
C SER A 152 7.59 -5.66 -0.89
N PHE A 153 7.88 -4.49 -0.35
CA PHE A 153 6.82 -3.52 -0.10
C PHE A 153 7.34 -2.09 -0.13
N THR A 154 6.41 -1.15 -0.40
CA THR A 154 6.67 0.29 -0.34
C THR A 154 6.11 0.89 0.94
N VAL A 155 6.94 1.66 1.64
CA VAL A 155 6.59 2.48 2.80
C VAL A 155 6.34 3.91 2.33
N HIS A 156 5.14 4.44 2.62
CA HIS A 156 4.67 5.70 2.03
C HIS A 156 4.71 6.89 2.98
N GLY A 157 4.70 6.69 4.29
CA GLY A 157 4.66 7.87 5.10
C GLY A 157 4.46 7.75 6.59
N PRO A 158 4.04 8.86 7.21
CA PRO A 158 4.10 9.04 8.65
C PRO A 158 3.27 8.00 9.42
N GLU A 159 2.11 7.61 8.92
CA GLU A 159 1.23 6.64 9.59
C GLU A 159 1.94 5.32 9.93
N GLU A 160 2.95 4.93 9.12
CA GLU A 160 3.75 3.73 9.32
C GLU A 160 4.88 3.95 10.33
N PHE A 161 5.25 5.21 10.58
CA PHE A 161 6.31 5.60 11.53
C PHE A 161 5.76 6.06 12.87
N ASP A 162 4.47 6.35 12.97
CA ASP A 162 3.83 6.68 14.25
C ASP A 162 3.78 5.46 15.17
N LYS A 163 3.66 4.27 14.59
CA LYS A 163 3.50 3.01 15.34
C LYS A 163 4.27 1.83 14.74
N PRO A 164 5.56 1.98 14.39
CA PRO A 164 6.31 0.96 13.67
C PRO A 164 6.50 -0.35 14.44
N GLU A 165 6.53 -0.28 15.76
CA GLU A 165 6.58 -1.46 16.64
C GLU A 165 5.27 -2.25 16.56
N PHE A 166 4.13 -1.55 16.56
CA PHE A 166 2.81 -2.17 16.57
C PHE A 166 2.44 -2.80 15.23
N ILE A 167 2.93 -2.25 14.12
CA ILE A 167 2.78 -2.89 12.81
C ILE A 167 3.88 -3.93 12.52
N ARG A 168 4.80 -4.15 13.46
CA ARG A 168 5.93 -5.08 13.33
C ARG A 168 6.78 -4.83 12.08
N LEU A 169 7.08 -3.56 11.81
CA LEU A 169 7.80 -3.15 10.60
C LEU A 169 9.14 -3.90 10.46
N GLY A 170 9.92 -4.01 11.53
CA GLY A 170 11.21 -4.72 11.52
C GLY A 170 11.10 -6.17 11.03
N LEU A 171 10.13 -6.93 11.56
CA LEU A 171 9.90 -8.31 11.15
C LEU A 171 9.52 -8.42 9.67
N LYS A 172 8.70 -7.49 9.18
CA LYS A 172 8.31 -7.43 7.76
C LYS A 172 9.51 -7.15 6.85
N VAL A 173 10.43 -6.28 7.29
CA VAL A 173 11.68 -6.02 6.56
C VAL A 173 12.60 -7.23 6.56
N GLU A 174 12.77 -7.88 7.72
CA GLU A 174 13.61 -9.07 7.88
C GLU A 174 13.23 -10.16 6.86
N HIS A 175 11.94 -10.45 6.71
CA HIS A 175 11.44 -11.48 5.80
C HIS A 175 11.29 -11.03 4.33
N SER A 176 11.40 -9.73 4.03
CA SER A 176 11.27 -9.20 2.67
C SER A 176 12.53 -9.39 1.84
N ALA A 177 12.39 -9.41 0.52
CA ALA A 177 13.51 -9.37 -0.42
C ALA A 177 14.12 -7.96 -0.46
N PHE A 178 13.29 -6.93 -0.49
CA PHE A 178 13.67 -5.52 -0.40
C PHE A 178 12.48 -4.67 0.05
N VAL A 179 12.77 -3.43 0.44
CA VAL A 179 11.79 -2.43 0.84
C VAL A 179 12.03 -1.15 0.06
N VAL A 180 10.98 -0.57 -0.45
CA VAL A 180 11.01 0.73 -1.12
C VAL A 180 10.63 1.81 -0.11
N ALA A 181 11.52 2.77 0.07
CA ALA A 181 11.28 4.02 0.78
C ALA A 181 11.04 5.13 -0.25
N ILE A 182 9.92 5.84 -0.16
CA ILE A 182 9.59 6.88 -1.16
C ILE A 182 10.48 8.13 -1.09
N THR A 183 11.25 8.29 -0.02
CA THR A 183 12.21 9.39 0.19
C THR A 183 13.40 8.95 1.03
N SER A 184 14.47 9.73 1.01
CA SER A 184 15.61 9.52 1.93
C SER A 184 15.22 9.69 3.40
N TYR A 185 14.25 10.58 3.71
CA TYR A 185 13.67 10.68 5.04
C TYR A 185 12.97 9.37 5.43
N CYS A 186 12.11 8.84 4.57
CA CYS A 186 11.43 7.56 4.79
C CYS A 186 12.46 6.44 5.08
N ARG A 187 13.53 6.34 4.28
CA ARG A 187 14.63 5.40 4.49
C ARG A 187 15.26 5.57 5.89
N SER A 188 15.53 6.80 6.31
CA SER A 188 16.12 7.07 7.62
C SER A 188 15.21 6.63 8.77
N GLN A 189 13.91 6.78 8.62
CA GLN A 189 12.93 6.31 9.61
C GLN A 189 12.89 4.78 9.67
N ILE A 190 12.91 4.08 8.53
CA ILE A 190 12.95 2.61 8.49
C ILE A 190 14.21 2.10 9.21
N TYR A 191 15.38 2.69 8.98
CA TYR A 191 16.64 2.29 9.59
C TYR A 191 16.63 2.27 11.13
N ARG A 192 15.81 3.10 11.76
CA ARG A 192 15.67 3.14 13.22
C ARG A 192 15.02 1.88 13.81
N TRP A 193 14.31 1.10 12.99
CA TRP A 193 13.46 -0.01 13.41
C TRP A 193 13.93 -1.37 12.92
N ILE A 194 15.03 -1.42 12.17
CA ILE A 194 15.59 -2.63 11.60
C ILE A 194 17.05 -2.82 12.00
N SER A 195 17.53 -4.06 11.94
CA SER A 195 18.95 -4.34 12.08
C SER A 195 19.76 -3.67 10.97
N HIS A 196 20.99 -3.23 11.29
CA HIS A 196 21.91 -2.70 10.27
C HIS A 196 22.23 -3.72 9.17
N THR A 197 22.14 -5.01 9.48
CA THR A 197 22.31 -6.10 8.50
C THR A 197 21.25 -6.08 7.39
N ASP A 198 20.08 -5.47 7.66
CA ASP A 198 18.98 -5.34 6.71
C ASP A 198 18.93 -3.99 5.97
N TRP A 199 19.81 -3.05 6.30
CA TRP A 199 19.82 -1.73 5.65
C TRP A 199 19.99 -1.82 4.15
N HIS A 200 20.75 -2.80 3.65
CA HIS A 200 20.96 -3.03 2.23
C HIS A 200 19.67 -3.33 1.45
N LYS A 201 18.62 -3.82 2.14
CA LYS A 201 17.31 -4.12 1.55
C LYS A 201 16.51 -2.84 1.24
N VAL A 202 16.78 -1.73 1.95
CA VAL A 202 15.98 -0.50 1.80
C VAL A 202 16.50 0.33 0.63
N LYS A 203 15.66 0.48 -0.39
CA LYS A 203 15.93 1.24 -1.62
C LYS A 203 15.10 2.51 -1.64
N VAL A 204 15.67 3.62 -2.06
CA VAL A 204 14.91 4.87 -2.28
C VAL A 204 14.41 4.89 -3.72
N VAL A 205 13.08 4.92 -3.86
CA VAL A 205 12.41 5.11 -5.16
C VAL A 205 11.31 6.14 -4.95
N HIS A 206 11.44 7.29 -5.59
CA HIS A 206 10.47 8.37 -5.50
C HIS A 206 9.19 8.04 -6.26
N CYS A 207 8.04 8.47 -5.74
CA CYS A 207 6.79 8.41 -6.48
C CYS A 207 6.91 9.25 -7.75
N GLY A 208 6.64 8.62 -8.90
CA GLY A 208 6.69 9.28 -10.21
C GLY A 208 5.39 10.00 -10.55
N ILE A 209 5.49 10.90 -11.51
CA ILE A 209 4.37 11.53 -12.21
C ILE A 209 4.46 11.16 -13.70
N ASP A 210 3.34 11.18 -14.38
CA ASP A 210 3.27 10.92 -15.83
C ASP A 210 3.29 12.22 -16.66
N SER A 211 3.26 12.09 -17.98
CA SER A 211 3.31 13.20 -18.93
C SER A 211 2.16 14.21 -18.74
N ALA A 212 1.01 13.77 -18.22
CA ALA A 212 -0.12 14.68 -17.98
C ALA A 212 0.18 15.82 -17.00
N PHE A 213 1.26 15.70 -16.21
CA PHE A 213 1.70 16.76 -15.29
C PHE A 213 2.74 17.71 -15.92
N HIS A 214 3.21 17.42 -17.13
CA HIS A 214 4.27 18.20 -17.79
C HIS A 214 3.75 19.12 -18.91
N ASP A 215 2.50 18.95 -19.34
CA ASP A 215 2.07 19.42 -20.66
C ASP A 215 1.54 20.88 -20.71
N GLN A 216 1.41 21.57 -19.58
CA GLN A 216 0.94 22.97 -19.64
C GLN A 216 1.55 23.84 -18.52
N LEU A 217 2.46 24.72 -18.91
CA LEU A 217 2.72 25.90 -18.11
C LEU A 217 1.54 26.87 -18.32
N PRO A 218 1.03 27.54 -17.27
CA PRO A 218 0.00 28.55 -17.43
C PRO A 218 0.53 29.68 -18.31
N ASP A 219 -0.22 30.06 -19.33
CA ASP A 219 0.15 31.13 -20.27
C ASP A 219 0.34 32.48 -19.56
N GLU A 220 -0.38 32.71 -18.46
CA GLU A 220 -0.27 33.92 -17.64
C GLU A 220 -0.46 33.57 -16.14
N PHE A 221 0.32 34.26 -15.29
CA PHE A 221 0.06 34.23 -13.85
C PHE A 221 -1.16 35.08 -13.51
N PRO A 222 -2.04 34.66 -12.58
CA PRO A 222 -3.17 35.46 -12.17
C PRO A 222 -2.68 36.77 -11.55
N LYS A 223 -3.34 37.91 -11.92
CA LYS A 223 -3.03 39.24 -11.36
C LYS A 223 -3.17 39.30 -9.84
N ARG A 224 -4.11 38.56 -9.31
CA ARG A 224 -4.32 38.35 -7.87
C ARG A 224 -3.64 37.04 -7.42
N PRO A 225 -2.81 37.07 -6.37
CA PRO A 225 -2.18 35.85 -5.86
C PRO A 225 -3.24 34.79 -5.52
N ARG A 226 -3.10 33.60 -6.09
CA ARG A 226 -3.97 32.46 -5.82
C ARG A 226 -3.19 31.37 -5.09
N LEU A 227 -3.64 31.04 -3.87
CA LEU A 227 -3.12 29.98 -3.05
C LEU A 227 -4.02 28.75 -3.25
N VAL A 228 -3.43 27.61 -3.54
CA VAL A 228 -4.20 26.37 -3.78
C VAL A 228 -3.72 25.29 -2.81
N CYS A 229 -4.66 24.64 -2.13
CA CYS A 229 -4.42 23.46 -1.31
C CYS A 229 -5.24 22.30 -1.88
N VAL A 230 -4.55 21.30 -2.41
CA VAL A 230 -5.16 20.07 -2.98
C VAL A 230 -4.98 18.91 -2.01
N GLY A 231 -6.08 18.26 -1.63
CA GLY A 231 -6.03 17.08 -0.76
C GLY A 231 -7.31 16.87 0.03
N ARG A 232 -7.44 15.68 0.61
CA ARG A 232 -8.58 15.33 1.48
C ARG A 232 -8.79 16.38 2.58
N LEU A 233 -10.03 16.72 2.87
CA LEU A 233 -10.37 17.61 3.99
C LEU A 233 -10.28 16.84 5.30
N CYS A 234 -9.10 16.80 5.90
CA CYS A 234 -8.84 16.07 7.14
C CYS A 234 -7.74 16.73 7.97
N GLU A 235 -7.72 16.45 9.26
CA GLU A 235 -6.77 17.01 10.23
C GLU A 235 -5.31 16.86 9.76
N GLN A 236 -4.93 15.71 9.21
CA GLN A 236 -3.58 15.43 8.69
C GLN A 236 -3.11 16.44 7.65
N LYS A 237 -4.02 17.06 6.89
CA LYS A 237 -3.70 18.02 5.83
C LYS A 237 -3.64 19.48 6.30
N GLY A 238 -4.07 19.74 7.54
CA GLY A 238 -3.87 21.02 8.20
C GLY A 238 -4.66 22.19 7.61
N GLN A 239 -5.80 21.94 6.94
CA GLN A 239 -6.59 23.03 6.34
C GLN A 239 -7.05 24.08 7.36
N LEU A 240 -7.33 23.68 8.61
CA LEU A 240 -7.70 24.65 9.66
C LEU A 240 -6.55 25.62 9.96
N ILE A 241 -5.31 25.11 10.04
CA ILE A 241 -4.10 25.94 10.23
C ILE A 241 -3.91 26.87 9.02
N LEU A 242 -4.17 26.37 7.81
CA LEU A 242 -4.10 27.19 6.59
C LEU A 242 -5.13 28.34 6.63
N LEU A 243 -6.35 28.08 7.13
CA LEU A 243 -7.38 29.11 7.28
C LEU A 243 -6.98 30.18 8.33
N GLU A 244 -6.37 29.78 9.43
CA GLU A 244 -5.83 30.70 10.43
C GLU A 244 -4.71 31.57 9.84
N ALA A 245 -3.80 30.98 9.07
CA ALA A 245 -2.76 31.72 8.36
C ALA A 245 -3.36 32.72 7.35
N ALA A 246 -4.37 32.28 6.60
CA ALA A 246 -5.10 33.16 5.67
C ALA A 246 -5.78 34.34 6.39
N ALA A 247 -6.35 34.11 7.57
CA ALA A 247 -6.93 35.21 8.39
C ALA A 247 -5.86 36.21 8.84
N LEU A 248 -4.66 35.76 9.17
CA LEU A 248 -3.54 36.64 9.51
C LEU A 248 -3.07 37.49 8.31
N LEU A 249 -3.02 36.89 7.11
CA LEU A 249 -2.69 37.64 5.89
C LEU A 249 -3.73 38.70 5.58
N ARG A 250 -5.01 38.40 5.74
CA ARG A 250 -6.09 39.40 5.59
C ARG A 250 -5.98 40.57 6.59
N LYS A 251 -5.64 40.31 7.85
CA LYS A 251 -5.38 41.35 8.84
C LYS A 251 -4.23 42.27 8.44
N LYS A 252 -3.27 41.77 7.66
CA LYS A 252 -2.16 42.56 7.08
C LYS A 252 -2.53 43.25 5.76
N SER A 253 -3.82 43.25 5.37
CA SER A 253 -4.30 43.80 4.11
C SER A 253 -3.67 43.20 2.85
N ILE A 254 -3.21 41.97 2.91
CA ILE A 254 -2.71 41.25 1.75
C ILE A 254 -3.90 40.67 1.00
N ASP A 255 -4.06 41.05 -0.26
CA ASP A 255 -5.11 40.52 -1.13
C ASP A 255 -4.68 39.23 -1.79
N PHE A 256 -5.49 38.16 -1.68
CA PHE A 256 -5.29 36.87 -2.29
C PHE A 256 -6.61 36.10 -2.39
N GLU A 257 -6.60 35.05 -3.21
CA GLU A 257 -7.64 34.04 -3.27
C GLU A 257 -7.10 32.74 -2.67
N LEU A 258 -7.89 32.06 -1.83
CA LEU A 258 -7.55 30.73 -1.31
C LEU A 258 -8.55 29.71 -1.84
N VAL A 259 -8.06 28.70 -2.56
CA VAL A 259 -8.83 27.60 -3.11
C VAL A 259 -8.46 26.31 -2.38
N LEU A 260 -9.47 25.65 -1.80
CA LEU A 260 -9.34 24.31 -1.23
C LEU A 260 -9.99 23.32 -2.19
N ALA A 261 -9.23 22.36 -2.71
CA ALA A 261 -9.69 21.35 -3.63
C ALA A 261 -9.53 19.96 -3.01
N GLY A 262 -10.66 19.28 -2.74
CA GLY A 262 -10.68 17.94 -2.14
C GLY A 262 -12.02 17.61 -1.48
N ASP A 263 -12.15 16.36 -1.06
CA ASP A 263 -13.33 15.75 -0.42
C ASP A 263 -13.02 15.29 1.02
#